data_25b0da44ff96c7b50b608184fc1793e1
#
_entry.id   25b0da44ff96c7b50b608184fc1793e1
#
_cell.length_a   1.000
_cell.length_b   1.000
_cell.length_c   1.000
_cell.angle_alpha   90.00
_cell.angle_beta   90.00
_cell.angle_gamma   90.00
#
_symmetry.space_group_name_H-M   'P 1'
#
loop_
_entity.id
_entity.type
_entity.pdbx_description
1 polymer ?
#
loop_
_entity_poly.entity_id
_entity_poly.type
_entity_poly.pdbx_seq_one_letter_code
_entity_poly.pdbx_strand_id
1 'polypeptide(L)'
;VTVLFEYVSADDLRWSLLAGAVCDRIEAGKHGWLVLPLDGSVPSLYGEEGLLCGEGVSEEERASLCATHTVVTSTYYAEPLPLFNRVVIFGGGHITQALTPMLGAVDFRCVVLDNRPAFADISLFKGAEDAMVCNYDNIAESVTLTAEDYVVVMTNGHSGDLIIEEQVLRSPHAYLGVVGSRSK
;
A
#
# COMPACT_ATOMS: atom_id res chain seq x y z
N VAL A 1 11.21 -18.28 20.76
CA VAL A 1 10.40 -17.96 19.58
C VAL A 1 9.37 -19.08 19.44
N THR A 2 8.10 -18.74 19.39
CA THR A 2 7.01 -19.68 19.07
C THR A 2 6.68 -19.51 17.59
N VAL A 3 6.59 -20.62 16.86
CA VAL A 3 6.30 -20.60 15.41
C VAL A 3 5.07 -21.48 15.18
N LEU A 4 4.11 -20.94 14.42
CA LEU A 4 2.97 -21.70 13.92
C LEU A 4 3.34 -22.31 12.57
N PHE A 5 3.13 -23.60 12.40
CA PHE A 5 3.24 -24.28 11.12
C PHE A 5 1.85 -24.80 10.73
N GLU A 6 1.39 -24.38 9.58
CA GLU A 6 0.13 -24.84 8.99
C GLU A 6 0.41 -25.63 7.73
N TYR A 7 -0.20 -26.83 7.59
CA TYR A 7 -0.10 -27.61 6.38
C TYR A 7 -1.23 -27.27 5.42
N VAL A 8 -0.87 -26.71 4.28
CA VAL A 8 -1.81 -26.36 3.22
C VAL A 8 -1.72 -27.39 2.09
N SER A 9 -2.80 -28.16 1.86
CA SER A 9 -2.89 -29.06 0.70
C SER A 9 -3.23 -28.25 -0.55
N ALA A 10 -2.57 -28.59 -1.66
CA ALA A 10 -2.88 -27.99 -2.97
C ALA A 10 -4.30 -28.28 -3.47
N ASP A 11 -4.92 -29.35 -2.96
CA ASP A 11 -6.28 -29.76 -3.31
C ASP A 11 -7.35 -29.15 -2.40
N ASP A 12 -6.96 -28.39 -1.35
CA ASP A 12 -7.90 -27.73 -0.44
C ASP A 12 -8.38 -26.40 -1.02
N LEU A 13 -9.56 -26.44 -1.61
CA LEU A 13 -10.20 -25.27 -2.22
C LEU A 13 -10.42 -24.11 -1.25
N ARG A 14 -10.54 -24.38 0.07
CA ARG A 14 -10.72 -23.33 1.08
C ARG A 14 -9.50 -22.42 1.12
N TRP A 15 -8.30 -23.00 1.11
CA TRP A 15 -7.05 -22.24 1.07
C TRP A 15 -6.86 -21.48 -0.25
N SER A 16 -7.28 -22.07 -1.38
CA SER A 16 -7.23 -21.36 -2.67
C SER A 16 -8.14 -20.15 -2.69
N LEU A 17 -9.36 -20.28 -2.15
CA LEU A 17 -10.31 -19.16 -2.05
C LEU A 17 -9.79 -18.08 -1.09
N LEU A 18 -9.27 -18.49 0.06
CA LEU A 18 -8.68 -17.57 1.04
C LEU A 18 -7.50 -16.81 0.45
N ALA A 19 -6.57 -17.53 -0.21
CA ALA A 19 -5.40 -16.91 -0.85
C ALA A 19 -5.80 -15.89 -1.92
N GLY A 20 -6.80 -16.22 -2.77
CA GLY A 20 -7.35 -15.29 -3.73
C GLY A 20 -7.89 -14.02 -3.07
N ALA A 21 -8.73 -14.19 -2.04
CA ALA A 21 -9.30 -13.06 -1.30
C ALA A 21 -8.22 -12.19 -0.60
N VAL A 22 -7.15 -12.82 -0.09
CA VAL A 22 -6.01 -12.11 0.51
C VAL A 22 -5.27 -11.30 -0.56
N CYS A 23 -4.97 -11.90 -1.72
CA CYS A 23 -4.30 -11.21 -2.83
C CYS A 23 -5.13 -10.02 -3.32
N ASP A 24 -6.42 -10.24 -3.59
CA ASP A 24 -7.35 -9.19 -4.04
C ASP A 24 -7.38 -8.02 -3.03
N ARG A 25 -7.35 -8.34 -1.74
CA ARG A 25 -7.39 -7.33 -0.67
C ARG A 25 -6.10 -6.50 -0.63
N ILE A 26 -4.95 -7.17 -0.73
CA ILE A 26 -3.63 -6.53 -0.75
C ILE A 26 -3.48 -5.67 -2.02
N GLU A 27 -3.86 -6.19 -3.19
CA GLU A 27 -3.81 -5.45 -4.45
C GLU A 27 -4.71 -4.22 -4.44
N ALA A 28 -5.87 -4.32 -3.78
CA ALA A 28 -6.78 -3.19 -3.60
C ALA A 28 -6.27 -2.16 -2.57
N GLY A 29 -5.16 -2.40 -1.87
CA GLY A 29 -4.62 -1.53 -0.83
C GLY A 29 -5.57 -1.35 0.37
N LYS A 30 -6.38 -2.37 0.68
CA LYS A 30 -7.37 -2.30 1.75
C LYS A 30 -6.92 -3.05 2.99
N HIS A 31 -7.22 -2.48 4.17
CA HIS A 31 -6.98 -3.16 5.44
C HIS A 31 -7.67 -4.51 5.53
N GLY A 32 -6.95 -5.51 6.01
CA GLY A 32 -7.46 -6.84 6.25
C GLY A 32 -6.70 -7.53 7.37
N TRP A 33 -7.31 -8.56 7.91
CA TRP A 33 -6.75 -9.38 8.99
C TRP A 33 -6.94 -10.85 8.66
N LEU A 34 -5.82 -11.57 8.63
CA LEU A 34 -5.82 -13.03 8.52
C LEU A 34 -5.92 -13.61 9.93
N VAL A 35 -6.92 -14.46 10.17
CA VAL A 35 -7.16 -15.14 11.45
C VAL A 35 -7.04 -16.64 11.24
N LEU A 36 -6.08 -17.26 11.89
CA LEU A 36 -5.78 -18.69 11.81
C LEU A 36 -6.15 -19.36 13.14
N PRO A 37 -7.14 -20.28 13.15
CA PRO A 37 -7.39 -21.13 14.31
C PRO A 37 -6.21 -22.07 14.57
N LEU A 38 -5.80 -22.22 15.82
CA LEU A 38 -4.66 -23.09 16.20
C LEU A 38 -5.00 -24.59 16.23
N ASP A 39 -6.26 -24.96 16.03
CA ASP A 39 -6.74 -26.33 15.97
C ASP A 39 -6.80 -26.91 14.54
N GLY A 40 -6.35 -26.13 13.52
CA GLY A 40 -6.39 -26.52 12.11
C GLY A 40 -7.76 -26.40 11.45
N SER A 41 -8.72 -25.74 12.09
CA SER A 41 -10.00 -25.41 11.46
C SER A 41 -9.85 -24.31 10.39
N VAL A 42 -10.96 -23.92 9.75
CA VAL A 42 -10.93 -23.04 8.58
C VAL A 42 -10.44 -21.64 8.95
N PRO A 43 -9.36 -21.14 8.29
CA PRO A 43 -8.91 -19.77 8.49
C PRO A 43 -9.93 -18.76 7.97
N SER A 44 -9.82 -17.54 8.47
CA SER A 44 -10.72 -16.44 8.11
C SER A 44 -9.97 -15.21 7.67
N LEU A 45 -10.55 -14.48 6.72
CA LEU A 45 -10.12 -13.15 6.33
C LEU A 45 -11.20 -12.14 6.72
N TYR A 46 -10.79 -11.13 7.45
CA TYR A 46 -11.64 -9.99 7.81
C TYR A 46 -11.19 -8.72 7.10
N GLY A 47 -12.15 -7.87 6.80
CA GLY A 47 -11.95 -6.48 6.43
C GLY A 47 -12.61 -5.55 7.45
N GLU A 48 -12.52 -4.25 7.24
CA GLU A 48 -13.25 -3.26 8.06
C GLU A 48 -14.77 -3.49 7.99
N GLU A 49 -15.25 -3.95 6.84
CA GLU A 49 -16.65 -4.30 6.59
C GLU A 49 -17.12 -5.62 7.26
N GLY A 50 -16.21 -6.40 7.84
CA GLY A 50 -16.50 -7.67 8.52
C GLY A 50 -15.83 -8.87 7.87
N LEU A 51 -16.43 -10.06 8.02
CA LEU A 51 -15.94 -11.31 7.44
C LEU A 51 -16.00 -11.28 5.91
N LEU A 52 -14.87 -11.55 5.26
CA LEU A 52 -14.74 -11.58 3.80
C LEU A 52 -14.67 -13.02 3.27
N CYS A 53 -13.98 -13.91 3.99
CA CYS A 53 -13.78 -15.31 3.61
C CYS A 53 -13.56 -16.16 4.85
N GLY A 54 -13.93 -17.44 4.78
CA GLY A 54 -13.75 -18.41 5.87
C GLY A 54 -14.91 -18.49 6.86
N GLU A 55 -14.65 -18.97 8.07
CA GLU A 55 -15.63 -19.09 9.14
C GLU A 55 -15.48 -17.95 10.14
N GLY A 56 -16.61 -17.32 10.51
CA GLY A 56 -16.60 -16.17 11.42
C GLY A 56 -16.34 -16.57 12.87
N VAL A 57 -15.62 -15.71 13.58
CA VAL A 57 -15.52 -15.72 15.04
C VAL A 57 -16.60 -14.80 15.63
N SER A 58 -16.81 -14.85 16.94
CA SER A 58 -17.71 -13.92 17.61
C SER A 58 -17.24 -12.46 17.44
N GLU A 59 -18.16 -11.51 17.54
CA GLU A 59 -17.82 -10.08 17.39
C GLU A 59 -16.83 -9.58 18.45
N GLU A 60 -16.91 -10.16 19.66
CA GLU A 60 -15.98 -9.86 20.75
C GLU A 60 -14.57 -10.36 20.44
N GLU A 61 -14.44 -11.59 19.91
CA GLU A 61 -13.16 -12.14 19.46
C GLU A 61 -12.61 -11.33 18.27
N ARG A 62 -13.46 -11.02 17.27
CA ARG A 62 -13.07 -10.21 16.13
C ARG A 62 -12.45 -8.87 16.56
N ALA A 63 -13.10 -8.17 17.48
CA ALA A 63 -12.60 -6.89 17.99
C ALA A 63 -11.21 -6.99 18.64
N SER A 64 -10.90 -8.13 19.25
CA SER A 64 -9.59 -8.39 19.87
C SER A 64 -8.54 -8.90 18.89
N LEU A 65 -8.94 -9.63 17.83
CA LEU A 65 -8.05 -10.27 16.86
C LEU A 65 -7.67 -9.31 15.72
N CYS A 66 -8.59 -8.43 15.28
CA CYS A 66 -8.35 -7.48 14.20
C CYS A 66 -7.61 -6.22 14.69
N ALA A 67 -6.42 -6.41 15.25
CA ALA A 67 -5.58 -5.34 15.77
C ALA A 67 -4.54 -4.87 14.72
N THR A 68 -3.88 -3.73 14.98
CA THR A 68 -2.82 -3.19 14.11
C THR A 68 -1.48 -3.94 14.21
N HIS A 69 -1.43 -4.99 15.00
CA HIS A 69 -0.26 -5.85 15.24
C HIS A 69 -0.69 -7.30 15.33
N THR A 70 0.27 -8.21 15.24
CA THR A 70 0.03 -9.64 15.40
C THR A 70 -0.51 -9.96 16.80
N VAL A 71 -1.60 -10.71 16.87
CA VAL A 71 -2.24 -11.17 18.10
C VAL A 71 -2.14 -12.69 18.16
N VAL A 72 -1.70 -13.23 19.31
CA VAL A 72 -1.67 -14.66 19.56
C VAL A 72 -2.45 -14.93 20.84
N THR A 73 -3.46 -15.78 20.74
CA THR A 73 -4.26 -16.26 21.88
C THR A 73 -4.03 -17.74 22.11
N SER A 74 -4.77 -18.37 22.98
CA SER A 74 -4.76 -19.84 23.15
C SER A 74 -5.46 -20.59 22.01
N THR A 75 -6.25 -19.89 21.18
CA THR A 75 -7.11 -20.49 20.15
C THR A 75 -6.82 -19.96 18.75
N TYR A 76 -6.27 -18.74 18.63
CA TYR A 76 -6.06 -18.07 17.36
C TYR A 76 -4.68 -17.42 17.24
N TYR A 77 -4.15 -17.43 16.03
CA TYR A 77 -3.14 -16.50 15.55
C TYR A 77 -3.81 -15.51 14.59
N ALA A 78 -3.61 -14.24 14.78
CA ALA A 78 -4.13 -13.21 13.88
C ALA A 78 -3.07 -12.19 13.53
N GLU A 79 -3.05 -11.77 12.28
CA GLU A 79 -2.15 -10.73 11.80
C GLU A 79 -2.83 -9.79 10.81
N PRO A 80 -2.51 -8.48 10.83
CA PRO A 80 -2.93 -7.59 9.80
C PRO A 80 -2.22 -7.95 8.48
N LEU A 81 -2.96 -7.84 7.36
CA LEU A 81 -2.34 -7.99 6.04
C LEU A 81 -1.35 -6.84 5.80
N PRO A 82 -0.23 -7.13 5.11
CA PRO A 82 0.72 -6.10 4.76
C PRO A 82 0.05 -5.08 3.82
N LEU A 83 0.05 -3.83 4.21
CA LEU A 83 -0.26 -2.73 3.31
C LEU A 83 1.05 -2.30 2.67
N PHE A 84 1.14 -2.50 1.36
CA PHE A 84 2.23 -1.89 0.60
C PHE A 84 1.90 -0.41 0.44
N ASN A 85 2.51 0.42 1.29
CA ASN A 85 2.30 1.85 1.27
C ASN A 85 2.72 2.40 -0.10
N ARG A 86 1.81 3.12 -0.76
CA ARG A 86 2.09 3.74 -2.04
C ARG A 86 2.82 5.07 -1.84
N VAL A 87 3.90 5.27 -2.59
CA VAL A 87 4.59 6.56 -2.69
C VAL A 87 4.29 7.15 -4.06
N VAL A 88 3.59 8.27 -4.07
CA VAL A 88 3.30 9.05 -5.27
C VAL A 88 4.35 10.14 -5.40
N ILE A 89 5.15 10.09 -6.45
CA ILE A 89 6.30 10.97 -6.64
C ILE A 89 6.03 11.90 -7.83
N PHE A 90 5.94 13.18 -7.57
CA PHE A 90 5.85 14.20 -8.61
C PHE A 90 7.25 14.72 -8.96
N GLY A 91 7.68 14.44 -10.19
CA GLY A 91 9.00 14.77 -10.75
C GLY A 91 9.86 13.55 -11.01
N GLY A 92 10.06 13.20 -12.29
CA GLY A 92 10.84 12.04 -12.77
C GLY A 92 12.34 12.31 -12.97
N GLY A 93 12.91 13.27 -12.22
CA GLY A 93 14.33 13.63 -12.34
C GLY A 93 15.30 12.59 -11.75
N HIS A 94 16.59 12.92 -11.74
CA HIS A 94 17.65 12.02 -11.28
C HIS A 94 17.50 11.60 -9.82
N ILE A 95 16.92 12.45 -8.95
CA ILE A 95 16.67 12.10 -7.54
C ILE A 95 15.65 10.97 -7.46
N THR A 96 14.56 11.08 -8.24
CA THR A 96 13.52 10.03 -8.31
C THR A 96 14.08 8.72 -8.83
N GLN A 97 14.92 8.75 -9.87
CA GLN A 97 15.58 7.57 -10.42
C GLN A 97 16.48 6.86 -9.40
N ALA A 98 17.10 7.60 -8.49
CA ALA A 98 17.92 7.05 -7.41
C ALA A 98 17.03 6.57 -6.22
N LEU A 99 15.89 7.21 -5.98
CA LEU A 99 15.02 6.94 -4.85
C LEU A 99 14.15 5.71 -5.05
N THR A 100 13.59 5.49 -6.25
CA THR A 100 12.65 4.40 -6.52
C THR A 100 13.22 3.00 -6.22
N PRO A 101 14.46 2.63 -6.57
CA PRO A 101 15.00 1.33 -6.18
C PRO A 101 15.22 1.17 -4.67
N MET A 102 15.44 2.27 -3.95
CA MET A 102 15.57 2.24 -2.49
C MET A 102 14.22 2.02 -1.80
N LEU A 103 13.18 2.69 -2.28
CA LEU A 103 11.82 2.52 -1.79
C LEU A 103 11.28 1.12 -2.10
N GLY A 104 11.53 0.60 -3.31
CA GLY A 104 11.17 -0.77 -3.67
C GLY A 104 11.89 -1.83 -2.82
N ALA A 105 13.13 -1.57 -2.36
CA ALA A 105 13.85 -2.48 -1.48
C ALA A 105 13.28 -2.56 -0.05
N VAL A 106 12.40 -1.65 0.33
CA VAL A 106 11.68 -1.62 1.61
C VAL A 106 10.16 -1.70 1.40
N ASP A 107 9.75 -2.35 0.31
CA ASP A 107 8.39 -2.73 -0.04
C ASP A 107 7.40 -1.56 -0.24
N PHE A 108 7.89 -0.37 -0.60
CA PHE A 108 7.00 0.69 -1.07
C PHE A 108 6.67 0.53 -2.56
N ARG A 109 5.41 0.73 -2.91
CA ARG A 109 4.91 0.81 -4.29
C ARG A 109 5.06 2.25 -4.78
N CYS A 110 5.93 2.49 -5.75
CA CYS A 110 6.22 3.83 -6.26
C CYS A 110 5.48 4.10 -7.57
N VAL A 111 4.74 5.19 -7.63
CA VAL A 111 4.14 5.73 -8.85
C VAL A 111 4.79 7.09 -9.15
N VAL A 112 5.37 7.24 -10.34
CA VAL A 112 6.09 8.46 -10.73
C VAL A 112 5.28 9.27 -11.73
N LEU A 113 5.15 10.56 -11.47
CA LEU A 113 4.38 11.51 -12.27
C LEU A 113 5.27 12.67 -12.70
N ASP A 114 5.37 12.93 -14.01
CA ASP A 114 6.09 14.10 -14.53
C ASP A 114 5.28 14.73 -15.67
N ASN A 115 5.32 16.05 -15.79
CA ASN A 115 4.62 16.75 -16.86
C ASN A 115 5.35 16.67 -18.22
N ARG A 116 6.56 16.12 -18.23
CA ARG A 116 7.38 15.95 -19.43
C ARG A 116 7.42 14.47 -19.82
N PRO A 117 6.95 14.07 -21.01
CA PRO A 117 6.91 12.67 -21.42
C PRO A 117 8.26 11.94 -21.32
N ALA A 118 9.37 12.62 -21.59
CA ALA A 118 10.71 12.04 -21.50
C ALA A 118 11.15 11.70 -20.06
N PHE A 119 10.44 12.18 -19.05
CA PHE A 119 10.69 11.92 -17.62
C PHE A 119 9.56 11.14 -16.96
N ALA A 120 8.62 10.65 -17.74
CA ALA A 120 7.49 9.83 -17.32
C ALA A 120 7.55 8.41 -17.94
N ASP A 121 8.75 7.95 -18.29
CA ASP A 121 8.98 6.62 -18.84
C ASP A 121 9.38 5.66 -17.73
N ILE A 122 8.60 4.58 -17.54
CA ILE A 122 8.83 3.57 -16.51
C ILE A 122 10.22 2.93 -16.57
N SER A 123 10.83 2.88 -17.76
CA SER A 123 12.17 2.33 -17.94
C SER A 123 13.27 3.09 -17.18
N LEU A 124 13.00 4.33 -16.77
CA LEU A 124 13.91 5.15 -15.99
C LEU A 124 13.89 4.83 -14.47
N PHE A 125 12.85 4.12 -13.99
CA PHE A 125 12.57 3.99 -12.57
C PHE A 125 12.59 2.53 -12.13
N LYS A 126 13.78 1.99 -11.88
CA LYS A 126 13.90 0.63 -11.36
C LYS A 126 13.18 0.51 -10.01
N GLY A 127 12.27 -0.44 -9.92
CA GLY A 127 11.49 -0.69 -8.69
C GLY A 127 10.24 0.17 -8.54
N ALA A 128 9.93 1.05 -9.50
CA ALA A 128 8.63 1.69 -9.56
C ALA A 128 7.60 0.75 -10.18
N GLU A 129 6.35 0.89 -9.75
CA GLU A 129 5.20 0.15 -10.26
C GLU A 129 4.70 0.76 -11.57
N ASP A 130 4.66 2.10 -11.63
CA ASP A 130 4.17 2.83 -12.79
C ASP A 130 4.86 4.19 -12.93
N ALA A 131 4.86 4.72 -14.16
CA ALA A 131 5.28 6.08 -14.46
C ALA A 131 4.42 6.67 -15.57
N MET A 132 3.87 7.86 -15.37
CA MET A 132 2.92 8.46 -16.29
C MET A 132 3.06 9.96 -16.41
N VAL A 133 2.64 10.48 -17.56
CA VAL A 133 2.55 11.92 -17.79
C VAL A 133 1.40 12.51 -17.00
N CYS A 134 1.66 13.58 -16.25
CA CYS A 134 0.69 14.24 -15.40
C CYS A 134 0.59 15.73 -15.73
N ASN A 135 -0.62 16.23 -15.81
CA ASN A 135 -0.85 17.67 -15.80
C ASN A 135 -0.78 18.20 -14.36
N TYR A 136 0.23 19.00 -14.05
CA TYR A 136 0.42 19.54 -12.71
C TYR A 136 -0.66 20.54 -12.29
N ASP A 137 -1.37 21.16 -13.23
CA ASP A 137 -2.50 22.03 -12.91
C ASP A 137 -3.74 21.26 -12.43
N ASN A 138 -3.82 19.96 -12.73
CA ASN A 138 -4.92 19.07 -12.29
C ASN A 138 -4.40 17.64 -12.09
N ILE A 139 -3.78 17.37 -10.93
CA ILE A 139 -3.22 16.05 -10.62
C ILE A 139 -4.28 14.95 -10.50
N ALA A 140 -5.53 15.31 -10.18
CA ALA A 140 -6.63 14.37 -10.01
C ALA A 140 -7.02 13.65 -11.31
N GLU A 141 -6.63 14.17 -12.49
CA GLU A 141 -6.82 13.48 -13.77
C GLU A 141 -5.89 12.25 -13.90
N SER A 142 -4.75 12.26 -13.22
CA SER A 142 -3.73 11.20 -13.33
C SER A 142 -3.69 10.29 -12.12
N VAL A 143 -3.98 10.80 -10.92
CA VAL A 143 -3.89 10.02 -9.68
C VAL A 143 -4.96 10.44 -8.68
N THR A 144 -5.64 9.45 -8.10
CA THR A 144 -6.49 9.65 -6.93
C THR A 144 -5.67 9.35 -5.67
N LEU A 145 -5.51 10.35 -4.80
CA LEU A 145 -4.81 10.19 -3.53
C LEU A 145 -5.77 9.65 -2.46
N THR A 146 -5.22 8.84 -1.57
CA THR A 146 -5.91 8.26 -0.41
C THR A 146 -5.22 8.68 0.89
N ALA A 147 -5.84 8.45 2.04
CA ALA A 147 -5.26 8.73 3.35
C ALA A 147 -4.00 7.90 3.68
N GLU A 148 -3.74 6.85 2.90
CA GLU A 148 -2.60 5.94 3.05
C GLU A 148 -1.40 6.35 2.19
N ASP A 149 -1.56 7.31 1.27
CA ASP A 149 -0.52 7.66 0.32
C ASP A 149 0.55 8.58 0.91
N TYR A 150 1.78 8.23 0.65
CA TYR A 150 2.94 9.11 0.87
C TYR A 150 3.19 9.89 -0.42
N VAL A 151 3.20 11.21 -0.33
CA VAL A 151 3.43 12.07 -1.49
C VAL A 151 4.79 12.74 -1.38
N VAL A 152 5.56 12.69 -2.46
CA VAL A 152 6.85 13.38 -2.57
C VAL A 152 6.85 14.29 -3.78
N VAL A 153 7.12 15.58 -3.56
CA VAL A 153 7.20 16.60 -4.63
C VAL A 153 8.64 17.01 -4.83
N MET A 154 9.16 16.76 -6.03
CA MET A 154 10.53 17.08 -6.40
C MET A 154 10.64 17.41 -7.89
N THR A 155 9.78 18.31 -8.35
CA THR A 155 9.74 18.70 -9.78
C THR A 155 10.93 19.56 -10.20
N ASN A 156 11.09 19.72 -11.49
CA ASN A 156 12.11 20.62 -12.04
C ASN A 156 11.59 22.08 -12.08
N GLY A 157 11.38 22.67 -10.91
CA GLY A 157 11.00 24.09 -10.82
C GLY A 157 10.01 24.39 -9.70
N HIS A 158 10.19 25.57 -9.08
CA HIS A 158 9.41 25.97 -7.91
C HIS A 158 7.92 26.18 -8.17
N SER A 159 7.55 26.62 -9.38
CA SER A 159 6.15 26.86 -9.73
C SER A 159 5.34 25.56 -9.78
N GLY A 160 5.93 24.48 -10.33
CA GLY A 160 5.28 23.17 -10.36
C GLY A 160 5.10 22.60 -8.96
N ASP A 161 6.11 22.73 -8.09
CA ASP A 161 6.05 22.24 -6.71
C ASP A 161 4.85 22.88 -5.96
N LEU A 162 4.72 24.22 -6.00
CA LEU A 162 3.66 24.94 -5.31
C LEU A 162 2.26 24.55 -5.78
N ILE A 163 2.08 24.39 -7.10
CA ILE A 163 0.79 24.00 -7.69
C ILE A 163 0.38 22.60 -7.22
N ILE A 164 1.33 21.66 -7.17
CA ILE A 164 1.09 20.29 -6.70
C ILE A 164 0.84 20.29 -5.20
N GLU A 165 1.68 20.96 -4.40
CA GLU A 165 1.54 21.05 -2.94
C GLU A 165 0.14 21.55 -2.54
N GLU A 166 -0.36 22.59 -3.21
CA GLU A 166 -1.68 23.15 -2.92
C GLU A 166 -2.80 22.12 -3.16
N GLN A 167 -2.69 21.30 -4.21
CA GLN A 167 -3.67 20.25 -4.51
C GLN A 167 -3.55 19.07 -3.54
N VAL A 168 -2.33 18.64 -3.19
CA VAL A 168 -2.09 17.56 -2.24
C VAL A 168 -2.59 17.95 -0.84
N LEU A 169 -2.35 19.16 -0.37
CA LEU A 169 -2.83 19.64 0.93
C LEU A 169 -4.37 19.69 1.04
N ARG A 170 -5.09 19.71 -0.08
CA ARG A 170 -6.56 19.62 -0.13
C ARG A 170 -7.06 18.19 -0.34
N SER A 171 -6.18 17.24 -0.55
CA SER A 171 -6.49 15.83 -0.78
C SER A 171 -6.12 14.99 0.45
N PRO A 172 -6.74 13.81 0.65
CA PRO A 172 -6.27 12.88 1.66
C PRO A 172 -4.85 12.40 1.35
N HIS A 173 -3.99 12.33 2.35
CA HIS A 173 -2.64 11.77 2.26
C HIS A 173 -2.10 11.44 3.67
N ALA A 174 -1.20 10.45 3.77
CA ALA A 174 -0.52 10.10 5.01
C ALA A 174 0.69 11.02 5.28
N TYR A 175 1.39 11.42 4.20
CA TYR A 175 2.60 12.21 4.29
C TYR A 175 2.79 13.08 3.04
N LEU A 176 3.29 14.29 3.21
CA LEU A 176 3.76 15.14 2.13
C LEU A 176 5.19 15.60 2.40
N GLY A 177 6.11 15.21 1.54
CA GLY A 177 7.49 15.66 1.53
C GLY A 177 7.81 16.49 0.28
N VAL A 178 8.47 17.62 0.47
CA VAL A 178 8.88 18.50 -0.64
C VAL A 178 10.38 18.65 -0.65
N VAL A 179 11.00 18.35 -1.78
CA VAL A 179 12.44 18.54 -1.96
C VAL A 179 12.73 19.90 -2.55
N GLY A 180 13.51 20.69 -1.85
CA GLY A 180 13.86 22.04 -2.28
C GLY A 180 15.26 22.46 -1.88
N SER A 181 15.77 23.51 -2.54
CA SER A 181 17.01 24.15 -2.13
C SER A 181 16.82 25.04 -0.89
N ARG A 182 17.92 25.37 -0.18
CA ARG A 182 17.86 26.27 0.99
C ARG A 182 17.36 27.69 0.68
N SER A 183 17.23 28.03 -0.58
CA SER A 183 16.75 29.33 -1.07
C SER A 183 15.28 29.30 -1.53
N LYS A 184 14.56 28.25 -1.23
CA LYS A 184 13.10 28.17 -1.41
C LYS A 184 12.36 28.91 -0.32
#